data_e4375d0caa903ef4e2522a41a8767634
#
_entry.id   e4375d0caa903ef4e2522a41a8767634
#
_cell.length_a   1.000
_cell.length_b   1.000
_cell.length_c   1.000
_cell.angle_alpha   90.00
_cell.angle_beta   90.00
_cell.angle_gamma   90.00
#
_symmetry.space_group_name_H-M   'P 1'
#
loop_
_entity.id
_entity.type
_entity.pdbx_description
1 polymer ?
#
loop_
_entity_poly.entity_id
_entity_poly.type
_entity_poly.pdbx_seq_one_letter_code
_entity_poly.pdbx_strand_id
1 'polypeptide(L)'
;MHTFLFLLCIILALVCGTYGIAVRAIGSGTAFFAVWFVLAVFFICVSIGIHFNLWKMLPDILKKGIVIILAGCLASFLIIEGLIISQMHVAGPDNLDYLIVLGAQVYKNGPSPVLKFRLDKAYEYLSANPETRCIVTGGQGSNEPFTEASCMADYLVKRGIDSGRIILEDKSTTTAQNLTNSMKLISADTINHALDSNTTNTVGILTNDFHMFRAMQIARAQKIPNAYGISCGSTKVYLPNNMFREYFAEIKFLLKQLTKHFQ
;
A
#
# COMPACT_ATOMS: atom_id res chain seq x y z
N MET A 1 37.23 -0.75 -14.98
CA MET A 1 36.25 -1.16 -13.97
C MET A 1 35.98 -0.05 -12.93
N HIS A 2 37.01 0.55 -12.27
CA HIS A 2 36.82 1.64 -11.27
C HIS A 2 36.07 2.85 -11.83
N THR A 3 36.50 3.38 -12.98
CA THR A 3 35.86 4.56 -13.60
C THR A 3 34.39 4.28 -13.96
N PHE A 4 34.07 3.08 -14.44
CA PHE A 4 32.71 2.66 -14.76
C PHE A 4 31.82 2.66 -13.51
N LEU A 5 32.26 1.99 -12.43
CA LEU A 5 31.51 1.95 -11.17
C LEU A 5 31.35 3.34 -10.53
N PHE A 6 32.38 4.19 -10.60
CA PHE A 6 32.31 5.56 -10.15
C PHE A 6 31.22 6.35 -10.91
N LEU A 7 31.25 6.32 -12.24
CA LEU A 7 30.24 7.00 -13.06
C LEU A 7 28.83 6.44 -12.86
N LEU A 8 28.70 5.11 -12.71
CA LEU A 8 27.42 4.47 -12.41
C LEU A 8 26.83 4.98 -11.10
N CYS A 9 27.63 5.08 -10.03
CA CYS A 9 27.16 5.64 -8.76
C CYS A 9 26.71 7.10 -8.88
N ILE A 10 27.43 7.93 -9.63
CA ILE A 10 27.03 9.32 -9.89
C ILE A 10 25.69 9.38 -10.64
N ILE A 11 25.53 8.56 -11.67
CA ILE A 11 24.26 8.49 -12.43
C ILE A 11 23.11 8.05 -11.51
N LEU A 12 23.31 7.02 -10.70
CA LEU A 12 22.29 6.54 -9.73
C LEU A 12 21.93 7.62 -8.71
N ALA A 13 22.94 8.38 -8.22
CA ALA A 13 22.70 9.50 -7.31
C ALA A 13 21.82 10.57 -7.96
N LEU A 14 22.12 10.95 -9.21
CA LEU A 14 21.33 11.93 -9.98
C LEU A 14 19.91 11.43 -10.23
N VAL A 15 19.75 10.16 -10.63
CA VAL A 15 18.43 9.55 -10.85
C VAL A 15 17.60 9.54 -9.55
N CYS A 16 18.19 9.11 -8.44
CA CYS A 16 17.51 9.14 -7.15
C CYS A 16 17.12 10.56 -6.74
N GLY A 17 18.04 11.53 -6.85
CA GLY A 17 17.78 12.92 -6.49
C GLY A 17 16.68 13.57 -7.33
N THR A 18 16.74 13.43 -8.66
CA THR A 18 15.72 13.96 -9.57
C THR A 18 14.36 13.28 -9.38
N TYR A 19 14.34 11.97 -9.16
CA TYR A 19 13.10 11.25 -8.87
C TYR A 19 12.50 11.68 -7.52
N GLY A 20 13.31 11.85 -6.47
CA GLY A 20 12.86 12.37 -5.18
C GLY A 20 12.21 13.75 -5.28
N ILE A 21 12.81 14.66 -6.10
CA ILE A 21 12.22 15.97 -6.41
C ILE A 21 10.87 15.82 -7.12
N ALA A 22 10.78 14.95 -8.14
CA ALA A 22 9.56 14.72 -8.89
C ALA A 22 8.41 14.21 -8.00
N VAL A 23 8.69 13.20 -7.16
CA VAL A 23 7.69 12.64 -6.22
C VAL A 23 7.23 13.69 -5.21
N ARG A 24 8.15 14.53 -4.70
CA ARG A 24 7.82 15.63 -3.78
C ARG A 24 6.95 16.69 -4.46
N ALA A 25 7.31 17.12 -5.67
CA ALA A 25 6.64 18.20 -6.39
C ALA A 25 5.20 17.84 -6.78
N ILE A 26 4.96 16.56 -7.16
CA ILE A 26 3.63 16.10 -7.53
C ILE A 26 2.74 15.86 -6.27
N GLY A 27 3.35 15.67 -5.09
CA GLY A 27 2.64 15.46 -3.83
C GLY A 27 2.16 14.02 -3.64
N SER A 28 3.08 13.10 -3.26
CA SER A 28 2.73 11.68 -3.02
C SER A 28 1.91 11.42 -1.75
N GLY A 29 1.59 12.46 -1.00
CA GLY A 29 0.84 12.35 0.26
C GLY A 29 1.64 11.81 1.45
N THR A 30 2.90 11.43 1.27
CA THR A 30 3.76 10.88 2.33
C THR A 30 5.15 11.50 2.28
N ALA A 31 5.83 11.55 3.43
CA ALA A 31 7.24 11.98 3.50
C ALA A 31 8.23 10.93 2.95
N PHE A 32 7.76 9.80 2.43
CA PHE A 32 8.61 8.70 1.98
C PHE A 32 9.53 9.08 0.80
N PHE A 33 9.18 10.14 0.05
CA PHE A 33 10.07 10.70 -0.98
C PHE A 33 11.48 11.01 -0.46
N ALA A 34 11.65 11.27 0.85
CA ALA A 34 12.94 11.56 1.46
C ALA A 34 13.95 10.39 1.33
N VAL A 35 13.46 9.16 1.22
CA VAL A 35 14.30 7.97 1.02
C VAL A 35 15.13 8.07 -0.26
N TRP A 36 14.62 8.71 -1.30
CA TRP A 36 15.33 8.91 -2.56
C TRP A 36 16.53 9.85 -2.40
N PHE A 37 16.43 10.87 -1.55
CA PHE A 37 17.56 11.73 -1.22
C PHE A 37 18.61 10.99 -0.37
N VAL A 38 18.17 10.13 0.56
CA VAL A 38 19.09 9.28 1.33
C VAL A 38 19.85 8.33 0.41
N LEU A 39 19.18 7.71 -0.57
CA LEU A 39 19.82 6.88 -1.59
C LEU A 39 20.78 7.69 -2.47
N ALA A 40 20.42 8.92 -2.86
CA ALA A 40 21.32 9.79 -3.61
C ALA A 40 22.61 10.07 -2.83
N VAL A 41 22.51 10.44 -1.55
CA VAL A 41 23.67 10.65 -0.66
C VAL A 41 24.47 9.36 -0.50
N PHE A 42 23.83 8.22 -0.33
CA PHE A 42 24.49 6.92 -0.25
C PHE A 42 25.33 6.62 -1.49
N PHE A 43 24.79 6.80 -2.70
CA PHE A 43 25.53 6.58 -3.93
C PHE A 43 26.69 7.59 -4.12
N ILE A 44 26.55 8.83 -3.64
CA ILE A 44 27.66 9.79 -3.61
C ILE A 44 28.76 9.29 -2.68
N CYS A 45 28.42 8.83 -1.46
CA CYS A 45 29.41 8.28 -0.52
C CYS A 45 30.14 7.05 -1.10
N VAL A 46 29.38 6.14 -1.75
CA VAL A 46 29.99 4.99 -2.43
C VAL A 46 30.91 5.43 -3.56
N SER A 47 30.53 6.42 -4.36
CA SER A 47 31.36 6.99 -5.42
C SER A 47 32.67 7.55 -4.88
N ILE A 48 32.62 8.32 -3.78
CA ILE A 48 33.80 8.83 -3.07
C ILE A 48 34.69 7.67 -2.59
N GLY A 49 34.10 6.63 -1.99
CA GLY A 49 34.80 5.44 -1.54
C GLY A 49 35.51 4.69 -2.67
N ILE A 50 34.90 4.64 -3.86
CA ILE A 50 35.52 4.07 -5.07
C ILE A 50 36.70 4.94 -5.52
N HIS A 51 36.51 6.26 -5.57
CA HIS A 51 37.55 7.20 -6.00
C HIS A 51 38.83 7.06 -5.15
N PHE A 52 38.68 7.02 -3.84
CA PHE A 52 39.79 6.86 -2.88
C PHE A 52 40.22 5.42 -2.66
N ASN A 53 39.68 4.44 -3.41
CA ASN A 53 40.01 3.01 -3.25
C ASN A 53 39.79 2.46 -1.83
N LEU A 54 38.85 3.01 -1.05
CA LEU A 54 38.61 2.64 0.35
C LEU A 54 38.31 1.15 0.52
N TRP A 55 37.68 0.51 -0.48
CA TRP A 55 37.41 -0.93 -0.47
C TRP A 55 38.67 -1.76 -0.29
N LYS A 56 39.81 -1.34 -0.90
CA LYS A 56 41.08 -2.08 -0.76
C LYS A 56 41.65 -2.02 0.66
N MET A 57 41.31 -0.97 1.41
CA MET A 57 41.81 -0.74 2.78
C MET A 57 41.06 -1.57 3.82
N LEU A 58 39.87 -2.11 3.48
CA LEU A 58 39.07 -2.91 4.38
C LEU A 58 39.70 -4.32 4.60
N PRO A 59 39.65 -4.86 5.82
CA PRO A 59 39.96 -6.27 6.07
C PRO A 59 39.01 -7.19 5.28
N ASP A 60 39.50 -8.38 4.86
CA ASP A 60 38.72 -9.29 4.02
C ASP A 60 37.45 -9.83 4.72
N ILE A 61 37.50 -9.96 6.05
CA ILE A 61 36.32 -10.35 6.83
C ILE A 61 35.19 -9.31 6.73
N LEU A 62 35.53 -8.03 6.77
CA LEU A 62 34.55 -6.94 6.59
C LEU A 62 33.99 -6.91 5.17
N LYS A 63 34.83 -7.08 4.14
CA LYS A 63 34.39 -7.20 2.74
C LYS A 63 33.37 -8.31 2.57
N LYS A 64 33.68 -9.51 3.09
CA LYS A 64 32.77 -10.67 3.04
C LYS A 64 31.46 -10.37 3.77
N GLY A 65 31.52 -9.78 4.96
CA GLY A 65 30.35 -9.39 5.73
C GLY A 65 29.45 -8.41 4.99
N ILE A 66 30.04 -7.35 4.41
CA ILE A 66 29.30 -6.36 3.60
C ILE A 66 28.61 -7.03 2.40
N VAL A 67 29.34 -7.89 1.67
CA VAL A 67 28.78 -8.60 0.50
C VAL A 67 27.61 -9.51 0.90
N ILE A 68 27.73 -10.26 2.01
CA ILE A 68 26.67 -11.13 2.51
C ILE A 68 25.42 -10.31 2.89
N ILE A 69 25.60 -9.20 3.62
CA ILE A 69 24.50 -8.31 4.02
C ILE A 69 23.80 -7.74 2.77
N LEU A 70 24.56 -7.19 1.83
CA LEU A 70 24.00 -6.63 0.61
C LEU A 70 23.27 -7.68 -0.23
N ALA A 71 23.82 -8.89 -0.34
CA ALA A 71 23.17 -10.00 -1.03
C ALA A 71 21.85 -10.40 -0.34
N GLY A 72 21.83 -10.47 0.99
CA GLY A 72 20.64 -10.74 1.79
C GLY A 72 19.57 -9.66 1.63
N CYS A 73 19.96 -8.38 1.68
CA CYS A 73 19.05 -7.25 1.43
C CYS A 73 18.46 -7.28 0.01
N LEU A 74 19.30 -7.55 -0.99
CA LEU A 74 18.84 -7.65 -2.37
C LEU A 74 17.89 -8.83 -2.56
N ALA A 75 18.23 -10.01 -2.01
CA ALA A 75 17.37 -11.18 -2.10
C ALA A 75 16.00 -10.92 -1.43
N SER A 76 16.00 -10.35 -0.21
CA SER A 76 14.73 -10.00 0.46
C SER A 76 13.91 -9.00 -0.33
N PHE A 77 14.56 -8.00 -0.94
CA PHE A 77 13.90 -7.01 -1.78
C PHE A 77 13.25 -7.67 -3.01
N LEU A 78 13.99 -8.48 -3.75
CA LEU A 78 13.48 -9.16 -4.94
C LEU A 78 12.33 -10.13 -4.62
N ILE A 79 12.42 -10.85 -3.50
CA ILE A 79 11.36 -11.77 -3.06
C ILE A 79 10.09 -10.98 -2.73
N ILE A 80 10.19 -9.95 -1.88
CA ILE A 80 9.02 -9.18 -1.44
C ILE A 80 8.38 -8.44 -2.62
N GLU A 81 9.18 -7.77 -3.46
CA GLU A 81 8.65 -7.10 -4.66
C GLU A 81 8.01 -8.08 -5.64
N GLY A 82 8.59 -9.27 -5.81
CA GLY A 82 7.99 -10.34 -6.61
C GLY A 82 6.62 -10.77 -6.07
N LEU A 83 6.47 -10.89 -4.73
CA LEU A 83 5.19 -11.19 -4.09
C LEU A 83 4.18 -10.05 -4.25
N ILE A 84 4.61 -8.78 -4.13
CA ILE A 84 3.75 -7.62 -4.38
C ILE A 84 3.26 -7.64 -5.82
N ILE A 85 4.15 -7.82 -6.79
CA ILE A 85 3.82 -7.86 -8.22
C ILE A 85 2.86 -9.01 -8.53
N SER A 86 3.00 -10.17 -7.89
CA SER A 86 2.13 -11.33 -8.10
C SER A 86 0.66 -11.09 -7.71
N GLN A 87 0.40 -10.09 -6.86
CA GLN A 87 -0.94 -9.71 -6.41
C GLN A 87 -1.46 -8.43 -7.09
N MET A 88 -0.70 -7.86 -8.01
CA MET A 88 -1.19 -6.77 -8.84
C MET A 88 -2.25 -7.28 -9.82
N HIS A 89 -3.18 -6.40 -10.19
CA HIS A 89 -4.22 -6.66 -11.20
C HIS A 89 -5.21 -7.80 -10.87
N VAL A 90 -5.39 -8.12 -9.58
CA VAL A 90 -6.44 -9.05 -9.17
C VAL A 90 -7.81 -8.38 -9.29
N ALA A 91 -8.78 -9.07 -9.90
CA ALA A 91 -10.11 -8.51 -10.19
C ALA A 91 -11.17 -8.89 -9.16
N GLY A 92 -10.97 -10.00 -8.44
CA GLY A 92 -12.01 -10.61 -7.59
C GLY A 92 -13.20 -11.15 -8.42
N PRO A 93 -14.11 -11.89 -7.80
CA PRO A 93 -15.36 -12.32 -8.44
C PRO A 93 -16.40 -11.20 -8.47
N ASP A 94 -17.38 -11.32 -9.38
CA ASP A 94 -18.58 -10.50 -9.40
C ASP A 94 -19.56 -10.92 -8.29
N ASN A 95 -20.53 -10.05 -8.00
CA ASN A 95 -21.64 -10.30 -7.08
C ASN A 95 -21.20 -10.69 -5.66
N LEU A 96 -20.15 -10.05 -5.15
CA LEU A 96 -19.79 -10.17 -3.74
C LEU A 96 -20.86 -9.51 -2.86
N ASP A 97 -21.10 -10.07 -1.66
CA ASP A 97 -22.06 -9.49 -0.71
C ASP A 97 -21.59 -8.10 -0.24
N TYR A 98 -20.30 -7.96 0.05
CA TYR A 98 -19.71 -6.72 0.53
C TYR A 98 -18.42 -6.34 -0.21
N LEU A 99 -18.27 -5.04 -0.44
CA LEU A 99 -17.03 -4.44 -0.94
C LEU A 99 -16.46 -3.49 0.13
N ILE A 100 -15.31 -3.81 0.69
CA ILE A 100 -14.55 -2.93 1.59
C ILE A 100 -13.58 -2.09 0.75
N VAL A 101 -13.80 -0.77 0.71
CA VAL A 101 -12.91 0.18 0.04
C VAL A 101 -11.98 0.78 1.08
N LEU A 102 -10.69 0.42 1.03
CA LEU A 102 -9.70 0.94 1.96
C LEU A 102 -9.41 2.42 1.67
N GLY A 103 -9.38 3.22 2.71
CA GLY A 103 -9.10 4.64 2.63
C GLY A 103 -7.65 4.96 2.28
N ALA A 104 -7.44 6.17 1.83
CA ALA A 104 -6.14 6.81 1.62
C ALA A 104 -6.34 8.32 1.78
N GLN A 105 -5.20 9.03 1.84
CA GLN A 105 -5.19 10.45 2.16
C GLN A 105 -6.23 11.28 1.40
N VAL A 106 -6.85 12.23 2.10
CA VAL A 106 -7.77 13.24 1.58
C VAL A 106 -7.17 14.64 1.67
N TYR A 107 -7.44 15.46 0.66
CA TYR A 107 -7.05 16.86 0.57
C TYR A 107 -8.28 17.76 0.80
N LYS A 108 -8.04 19.07 0.99
CA LYS A 108 -9.13 20.06 1.11
C LYS A 108 -10.11 20.05 -0.07
N ASN A 109 -9.61 19.69 -1.25
CA ASN A 109 -10.38 19.69 -2.49
C ASN A 109 -10.92 18.30 -2.88
N GLY A 110 -10.84 17.30 -1.99
CA GLY A 110 -11.32 15.94 -2.26
C GLY A 110 -10.28 14.84 -2.12
N PRO A 111 -10.53 13.68 -2.72
CA PRO A 111 -9.64 12.52 -2.59
C PRO A 111 -8.28 12.75 -3.24
N SER A 112 -7.21 12.23 -2.63
CA SER A 112 -5.89 12.17 -3.27
C SER A 112 -5.95 11.36 -4.57
N PRO A 113 -4.98 11.52 -5.50
CA PRO A 113 -4.93 10.70 -6.71
C PRO A 113 -4.97 9.20 -6.43
N VAL A 114 -4.29 8.74 -5.36
CA VAL A 114 -4.28 7.34 -4.94
C VAL A 114 -5.68 6.88 -4.52
N LEU A 115 -6.39 7.68 -3.71
CA LEU A 115 -7.75 7.38 -3.28
C LEU A 115 -8.74 7.43 -4.45
N LYS A 116 -8.53 8.38 -5.38
CA LYS A 116 -9.39 8.51 -6.56
C LYS A 116 -9.40 7.24 -7.42
N PHE A 117 -8.25 6.59 -7.64
CA PHE A 117 -8.19 5.30 -8.35
C PHE A 117 -9.04 4.23 -7.66
N ARG A 118 -9.01 4.17 -6.31
CA ARG A 118 -9.87 3.23 -5.55
C ARG A 118 -11.35 3.54 -5.76
N LEU A 119 -11.72 4.80 -5.68
CA LEU A 119 -13.11 5.24 -5.81
C LEU A 119 -13.66 5.02 -7.23
N ASP A 120 -12.85 5.28 -8.25
CA ASP A 120 -13.22 5.00 -9.63
C ASP A 120 -13.46 3.49 -9.84
N LYS A 121 -12.58 2.64 -9.29
CA LYS A 121 -12.75 1.18 -9.35
C LYS A 121 -13.92 0.69 -8.51
N ALA A 122 -14.16 1.27 -7.33
CA ALA A 122 -15.33 0.96 -6.51
C ALA A 122 -16.62 1.30 -7.25
N TYR A 123 -16.67 2.46 -7.89
CA TYR A 123 -17.81 2.86 -8.70
C TYR A 123 -18.08 1.88 -9.86
N GLU A 124 -17.04 1.48 -10.61
CA GLU A 124 -17.19 0.47 -11.68
C GLU A 124 -17.81 -0.82 -11.13
N TYR A 125 -17.21 -1.34 -10.04
CA TYR A 125 -17.65 -2.59 -9.44
C TYR A 125 -19.09 -2.51 -8.93
N LEU A 126 -19.43 -1.48 -8.15
CA LEU A 126 -20.77 -1.29 -7.56
C LEU A 126 -21.85 -1.02 -8.61
N SER A 127 -21.49 -0.40 -9.74
CA SER A 127 -22.41 -0.18 -10.86
C SER A 127 -22.72 -1.46 -11.61
N ALA A 128 -21.72 -2.36 -11.73
CA ALA A 128 -21.89 -3.68 -12.35
C ALA A 128 -22.59 -4.69 -11.41
N ASN A 129 -22.48 -4.50 -10.08
CA ASN A 129 -22.98 -5.40 -9.05
C ASN A 129 -23.95 -4.64 -8.12
N PRO A 130 -25.22 -4.44 -8.49
CA PRO A 130 -26.19 -3.58 -7.78
C PRO A 130 -26.52 -4.09 -6.37
N GLU A 131 -26.45 -5.38 -6.11
CA GLU A 131 -26.77 -5.98 -4.81
C GLU A 131 -25.58 -5.89 -3.81
N THR A 132 -24.35 -5.65 -4.28
CA THR A 132 -23.18 -5.51 -3.42
C THR A 132 -23.29 -4.29 -2.52
N ARG A 133 -23.14 -4.46 -1.22
CA ARG A 133 -23.05 -3.37 -0.25
C ARG A 133 -21.61 -2.90 -0.12
N CYS A 134 -21.41 -1.59 0.12
CA CYS A 134 -20.08 -0.99 0.15
C CYS A 134 -19.74 -0.46 1.55
N ILE A 135 -18.60 -0.89 2.11
CA ILE A 135 -18.06 -0.27 3.31
C ILE A 135 -16.88 0.61 2.88
N VAL A 136 -17.00 1.90 3.10
CA VAL A 136 -15.91 2.85 2.94
C VAL A 136 -15.24 3.05 4.29
N THR A 137 -13.94 2.71 4.41
CA THR A 137 -13.26 2.63 5.69
C THR A 137 -12.01 3.50 5.75
N GLY A 138 -11.91 4.33 6.78
CA GLY A 138 -10.77 5.20 7.06
C GLY A 138 -11.18 6.41 7.90
N GLY A 139 -10.46 6.61 9.00
CA GLY A 139 -10.64 7.76 9.91
C GLY A 139 -10.06 9.04 9.34
N GLN A 140 -9.82 10.00 10.23
CA GLN A 140 -9.23 11.29 9.88
C GLN A 140 -7.75 11.30 10.26
N GLY A 141 -6.87 11.48 9.28
CA GLY A 141 -5.46 11.73 9.53
C GLY A 141 -5.22 13.11 10.15
N SER A 142 -4.11 13.29 10.86
CA SER A 142 -3.79 14.55 11.55
C SER A 142 -3.68 15.78 10.65
N ASN A 143 -3.45 15.58 9.37
CA ASN A 143 -3.33 16.62 8.34
C ASN A 143 -4.50 16.61 7.34
N GLU A 144 -5.60 15.93 7.67
CA GLU A 144 -6.78 15.80 6.81
C GLU A 144 -7.93 16.67 7.33
N PRO A 145 -8.71 17.29 6.43
CA PRO A 145 -9.80 18.19 6.80
C PRO A 145 -11.04 17.45 7.31
N PHE A 146 -11.22 16.18 6.91
CA PHE A 146 -12.34 15.30 7.25
C PHE A 146 -11.92 13.84 7.17
N THR A 147 -12.79 12.91 7.56
CA THR A 147 -12.48 11.48 7.53
C THR A 147 -12.38 10.97 6.09
N GLU A 148 -11.49 10.00 5.86
CA GLU A 148 -11.37 9.34 4.55
C GLU A 148 -12.71 8.72 4.14
N ALA A 149 -13.40 8.07 5.08
CA ALA A 149 -14.69 7.42 4.85
C ALA A 149 -15.77 8.41 4.37
N SER A 150 -15.88 9.60 4.97
CA SER A 150 -16.86 10.62 4.54
C SER A 150 -16.59 11.11 3.11
N CYS A 151 -15.31 11.37 2.79
CA CYS A 151 -14.92 11.75 1.44
C CYS A 151 -15.26 10.67 0.39
N MET A 152 -15.04 9.41 0.75
CA MET A 152 -15.33 8.28 -0.13
C MET A 152 -16.83 8.13 -0.37
N ALA A 153 -17.64 8.21 0.68
CA ALA A 153 -19.11 8.13 0.56
C ALA A 153 -19.66 9.25 -0.31
N ASP A 154 -19.24 10.49 -0.04
CA ASP A 154 -19.64 11.65 -0.84
C ASP A 154 -19.28 11.49 -2.32
N TYR A 155 -18.10 10.95 -2.61
CA TYR A 155 -17.66 10.72 -3.98
C TYR A 155 -18.55 9.71 -4.72
N LEU A 156 -18.84 8.58 -4.07
CA LEU A 156 -19.66 7.50 -4.66
C LEU A 156 -21.12 7.94 -4.84
N VAL A 157 -21.70 8.62 -3.84
CA VAL A 157 -23.08 9.14 -3.92
C VAL A 157 -23.22 10.17 -5.04
N LYS A 158 -22.26 11.10 -5.17
CA LYS A 158 -22.24 12.09 -6.27
C LYS A 158 -22.16 11.44 -7.66
N ARG A 159 -21.63 10.21 -7.75
CA ARG A 159 -21.58 9.45 -9.00
C ARG A 159 -22.80 8.54 -9.21
N GLY A 160 -23.77 8.56 -8.30
CA GLY A 160 -25.04 7.86 -8.44
C GLY A 160 -25.15 6.51 -7.74
N ILE A 161 -24.18 6.14 -6.88
CA ILE A 161 -24.34 4.97 -6.00
C ILE A 161 -25.33 5.34 -4.90
N ASP A 162 -26.34 4.48 -4.70
CA ASP A 162 -27.35 4.68 -3.64
C ASP A 162 -26.67 4.73 -2.26
N SER A 163 -26.97 5.79 -1.50
CA SER A 163 -26.44 6.00 -0.15
C SER A 163 -26.85 4.88 0.83
N GLY A 164 -28.00 4.23 0.62
CA GLY A 164 -28.45 3.09 1.39
C GLY A 164 -27.56 1.86 1.26
N ARG A 165 -26.74 1.80 0.20
CA ARG A 165 -25.74 0.72 0.01
C ARG A 165 -24.39 1.03 0.64
N ILE A 166 -24.16 2.26 1.14
CA ILE A 166 -22.85 2.71 1.63
C ILE A 166 -22.84 2.75 3.16
N ILE A 167 -21.94 1.99 3.76
CA ILE A 167 -21.71 1.94 5.20
C ILE A 167 -20.38 2.65 5.50
N LEU A 168 -20.38 3.61 6.45
CA LEU A 168 -19.21 4.37 6.83
C LEU A 168 -18.50 3.73 8.03
N GLU A 169 -17.19 3.54 7.90
CA GLU A 169 -16.28 3.22 8.99
C GLU A 169 -15.23 4.35 9.10
N ASP A 170 -15.38 5.24 10.04
CA ASP A 170 -14.63 6.50 10.14
C ASP A 170 -13.66 6.59 11.33
N LYS A 171 -13.37 5.46 11.99
CA LYS A 171 -12.56 5.41 13.23
C LYS A 171 -11.18 4.81 13.05
N SER A 172 -10.96 4.09 11.97
CA SER A 172 -9.73 3.35 11.73
C SER A 172 -8.56 4.26 11.34
N THR A 173 -7.40 3.96 11.88
CA THR A 173 -6.12 4.65 11.57
C THR A 173 -5.08 3.72 10.95
N THR A 174 -5.39 2.44 10.81
CA THR A 174 -4.52 1.42 10.22
C THR A 174 -5.30 0.44 9.36
N THR A 175 -4.67 -0.16 8.36
CA THR A 175 -5.30 -1.19 7.52
C THR A 175 -5.88 -2.35 8.33
N ALA A 176 -5.22 -2.75 9.41
CA ALA A 176 -5.72 -3.81 10.28
C ALA A 176 -7.03 -3.39 10.99
N GLN A 177 -7.12 -2.15 11.46
CA GLN A 177 -8.34 -1.61 12.05
C GLN A 177 -9.44 -1.45 10.98
N ASN A 178 -9.09 -0.95 9.78
CA ASN A 178 -10.03 -0.87 8.68
C ASN A 178 -10.76 -2.19 8.48
N LEU A 179 -10.01 -3.29 8.34
CA LEU A 179 -10.60 -4.62 8.13
C LEU A 179 -11.38 -5.11 9.37
N THR A 180 -10.79 -5.01 10.57
CA THR A 180 -11.48 -5.46 11.81
C THR A 180 -12.78 -4.72 12.03
N ASN A 181 -12.80 -3.40 11.86
CA ASN A 181 -13.99 -2.59 12.09
C ASN A 181 -15.03 -2.79 10.98
N SER A 182 -14.59 -2.92 9.72
CA SER A 182 -15.49 -3.27 8.61
C SER A 182 -16.20 -4.60 8.86
N MET A 183 -15.49 -5.63 9.34
CA MET A 183 -16.10 -6.92 9.64
C MET A 183 -17.14 -6.84 10.75
N LYS A 184 -16.95 -5.97 11.77
CA LYS A 184 -17.97 -5.72 12.79
C LYS A 184 -19.24 -5.08 12.20
N LEU A 185 -19.06 -4.14 11.27
CA LEU A 185 -20.18 -3.49 10.58
C LEU A 185 -20.91 -4.46 9.66
N ILE A 186 -20.20 -5.33 8.94
CA ILE A 186 -20.78 -6.42 8.14
C ILE A 186 -21.64 -7.33 9.02
N SER A 187 -21.11 -7.78 10.16
CA SER A 187 -21.85 -8.66 11.07
C SER A 187 -23.14 -8.00 11.59
N ALA A 188 -23.08 -6.71 11.94
CA ALA A 188 -24.25 -5.95 12.39
C ALA A 188 -25.28 -5.75 11.27
N ASP A 189 -24.80 -5.46 10.07
CA ASP A 189 -25.64 -5.23 8.88
C ASP A 189 -26.34 -6.51 8.42
N THR A 190 -25.65 -7.64 8.42
CA THR A 190 -26.21 -8.96 8.10
C THR A 190 -27.37 -9.33 9.05
N ILE A 191 -27.23 -9.05 10.34
CA ILE A 191 -28.29 -9.29 11.34
C ILE A 191 -29.50 -8.40 11.05
N ASN A 192 -29.29 -7.12 10.79
CA ASN A 192 -30.36 -6.15 10.56
C ASN A 192 -31.18 -6.42 9.30
N HIS A 193 -30.56 -7.00 8.26
CA HIS A 193 -31.24 -7.28 6.99
C HIS A 193 -31.76 -8.73 6.89
N ALA A 194 -31.74 -9.50 8.00
CA ALA A 194 -32.19 -10.91 8.06
C ALA A 194 -31.58 -11.76 6.93
N LEU A 195 -30.38 -11.43 6.48
CA LEU A 195 -29.61 -12.29 5.58
C LEU A 195 -29.30 -13.58 6.33
N ASP A 196 -29.36 -14.70 5.65
CA ASP A 196 -29.22 -16.02 6.26
C ASP A 196 -27.91 -16.09 7.06
N SER A 197 -28.01 -16.08 8.40
CA SER A 197 -26.85 -16.07 9.32
C SER A 197 -25.99 -17.34 9.20
N ASN A 198 -26.45 -18.36 8.46
CA ASN A 198 -25.73 -19.59 8.19
C ASN A 198 -24.81 -19.49 6.95
N THR A 199 -24.94 -18.45 6.11
CA THR A 199 -24.05 -18.24 4.97
C THR A 199 -22.93 -17.27 5.35
N THR A 200 -21.69 -17.68 5.08
CA THR A 200 -20.54 -16.81 5.29
C THR A 200 -20.48 -15.80 4.14
N ASN A 201 -20.61 -14.50 4.47
CA ASN A 201 -20.56 -13.43 3.48
C ASN A 201 -19.25 -13.44 2.66
N THR A 202 -19.37 -13.16 1.38
CA THR A 202 -18.24 -12.94 0.48
C THR A 202 -17.82 -11.47 0.53
N VAL A 203 -16.52 -11.21 0.70
CA VAL A 203 -16.00 -9.86 0.97
C VAL A 203 -14.91 -9.48 -0.03
N GLY A 204 -15.13 -8.45 -0.82
CA GLY A 204 -14.11 -7.80 -1.64
C GLY A 204 -13.29 -6.81 -0.82
N ILE A 205 -11.98 -6.82 -0.97
CA ILE A 205 -11.08 -5.82 -0.39
C ILE A 205 -10.48 -5.03 -1.54
N LEU A 206 -10.88 -3.76 -1.68
CA LEU A 206 -10.45 -2.90 -2.75
C LEU A 206 -9.34 -1.96 -2.29
N THR A 207 -8.21 -2.03 -2.97
CA THR A 207 -7.06 -1.13 -2.76
C THR A 207 -6.18 -1.04 -4.01
N ASN A 208 -5.13 -0.20 -3.97
CA ASN A 208 -4.21 -0.09 -5.10
C ASN A 208 -3.30 -1.32 -5.24
N ASP A 209 -2.87 -1.59 -6.47
CA ASP A 209 -2.02 -2.71 -6.86
C ASP A 209 -0.84 -2.95 -5.91
N PHE A 210 -0.06 -1.91 -5.66
CA PHE A 210 1.12 -2.00 -4.79
C PHE A 210 0.79 -2.38 -3.33
N HIS A 211 -0.43 -2.13 -2.85
CA HIS A 211 -0.85 -2.39 -1.47
C HIS A 211 -1.62 -3.71 -1.31
N MET A 212 -2.05 -4.32 -2.41
CA MET A 212 -2.94 -5.49 -2.40
C MET A 212 -2.34 -6.68 -1.64
N PHE A 213 -1.08 -6.99 -1.87
CA PHE A 213 -0.41 -8.10 -1.20
C PHE A 213 -0.50 -7.98 0.34
N ARG A 214 -0.15 -6.82 0.90
CA ARG A 214 -0.19 -6.58 2.35
C ARG A 214 -1.62 -6.54 2.90
N ALA A 215 -2.56 -5.96 2.16
CA ALA A 215 -3.97 -5.95 2.56
C ALA A 215 -4.52 -7.37 2.69
N MET A 216 -4.24 -8.25 1.74
CA MET A 216 -4.67 -9.65 1.77
C MET A 216 -3.93 -10.47 2.85
N GLN A 217 -2.66 -10.18 3.15
CA GLN A 217 -1.98 -10.80 4.28
C GLN A 217 -2.62 -10.41 5.62
N ILE A 218 -2.99 -9.14 5.79
CA ILE A 218 -3.69 -8.67 7.00
C ILE A 218 -5.05 -9.37 7.12
N ALA A 219 -5.80 -9.48 6.02
CA ALA A 219 -7.08 -10.19 6.00
C ALA A 219 -6.93 -11.66 6.43
N ARG A 220 -5.93 -12.37 5.90
CA ARG A 220 -5.62 -13.76 6.29
C ARG A 220 -5.22 -13.85 7.76
N ALA A 221 -4.38 -12.93 8.26
CA ALA A 221 -3.95 -12.91 9.67
C ALA A 221 -5.13 -12.65 10.63
N GLN A 222 -6.17 -11.94 10.16
CA GLN A 222 -7.42 -11.72 10.90
C GLN A 222 -8.47 -12.82 10.64
N LYS A 223 -8.12 -13.84 9.85
CA LYS A 223 -9.02 -14.96 9.51
C LYS A 223 -10.34 -14.50 8.89
N ILE A 224 -10.32 -13.46 8.06
CA ILE A 224 -11.52 -13.01 7.35
C ILE A 224 -11.87 -14.08 6.31
N PRO A 225 -13.05 -14.71 6.44
CA PRO A 225 -13.47 -15.78 5.52
C PRO A 225 -13.86 -15.17 4.17
N ASN A 226 -13.74 -15.95 3.09
CA ASN A 226 -14.18 -15.60 1.74
C ASN A 226 -13.76 -14.18 1.30
N ALA A 227 -12.50 -13.77 1.67
CA ALA A 227 -11.96 -12.49 1.29
C ALA A 227 -11.28 -12.56 -0.08
N TYR A 228 -11.64 -11.64 -0.97
CA TYR A 228 -11.13 -11.53 -2.34
C TYR A 228 -10.50 -10.15 -2.56
N GLY A 229 -9.34 -10.11 -3.18
CA GLY A 229 -8.70 -8.84 -3.55
C GLY A 229 -9.32 -8.25 -4.82
N ILE A 230 -9.54 -6.93 -4.82
CA ILE A 230 -9.92 -6.16 -6.00
C ILE A 230 -8.93 -5.01 -6.10
N SER A 231 -7.99 -5.11 -7.04
CA SER A 231 -6.95 -4.09 -7.19
C SER A 231 -7.38 -2.98 -8.15
N CYS A 232 -6.88 -1.78 -7.88
CA CYS A 232 -6.93 -0.67 -8.81
C CYS A 232 -5.52 -0.15 -9.08
N GLY A 233 -5.32 0.45 -10.24
CA GLY A 233 -4.04 1.04 -10.59
C GLY A 233 -3.63 2.21 -9.69
N SER A 234 -2.50 2.81 -10.02
CA SER A 234 -2.01 4.02 -9.39
C SER A 234 -1.29 4.90 -10.41
N THR A 235 -1.00 6.14 -10.02
CA THR A 235 -0.19 7.04 -10.86
C THR A 235 1.18 6.43 -11.09
N LYS A 236 1.56 6.23 -12.36
CA LYS A 236 2.82 5.57 -12.76
C LYS A 236 4.06 6.20 -12.12
N VAL A 237 4.06 7.54 -11.98
CA VAL A 237 5.18 8.26 -11.34
C VAL A 237 5.36 7.87 -9.87
N TYR A 238 4.27 7.55 -9.16
CA TYR A 238 4.34 7.15 -7.75
C TYR A 238 4.64 5.66 -7.56
N LEU A 239 4.46 4.84 -8.58
CA LEU A 239 4.52 3.40 -8.45
C LEU A 239 5.85 2.90 -7.85
N PRO A 240 7.05 3.32 -8.33
CA PRO A 240 8.30 2.89 -7.71
C PRO A 240 8.45 3.35 -6.26
N ASN A 241 8.01 4.59 -5.95
CA ASN A 241 8.01 5.10 -4.58
C ASN A 241 7.09 4.30 -3.65
N ASN A 242 5.90 3.96 -4.13
CA ASN A 242 4.91 3.22 -3.36
C ASN A 242 5.32 1.75 -3.18
N MET A 243 5.87 1.10 -4.20
CA MET A 243 6.39 -0.27 -4.10
C MET A 243 7.54 -0.33 -3.07
N PHE A 244 8.51 0.56 -3.18
CA PHE A 244 9.60 0.62 -2.23
C PHE A 244 9.12 0.90 -0.78
N ARG A 245 8.10 1.73 -0.61
CA ARG A 245 7.44 1.94 0.69
C ARG A 245 6.77 0.67 1.19
N GLU A 246 6.08 -0.05 0.33
CA GLU A 246 5.41 -1.31 0.72
C GLU A 246 6.41 -2.40 1.09
N TYR A 247 7.59 -2.46 0.47
CA TYR A 247 8.67 -3.33 0.91
C TYR A 247 9.00 -3.14 2.40
N PHE A 248 9.22 -1.89 2.85
CA PHE A 248 9.48 -1.63 4.28
C PHE A 248 8.26 -1.89 5.17
N ALA A 249 7.07 -1.59 4.67
CA ALA A 249 5.84 -1.85 5.40
C ALA A 249 5.61 -3.36 5.60
N GLU A 250 5.97 -4.16 4.61
CA GLU A 250 5.89 -5.62 4.66
C GLU A 250 6.92 -6.20 5.64
N ILE A 251 8.18 -5.76 5.62
CA ILE A 251 9.18 -6.15 6.62
C ILE A 251 8.67 -5.83 8.03
N LYS A 252 8.14 -4.63 8.26
CA LYS A 252 7.56 -4.24 9.55
C LYS A 252 6.39 -5.16 9.96
N PHE A 253 5.55 -5.52 9.01
CA PHE A 253 4.43 -6.45 9.25
C PHE A 253 4.92 -7.84 9.65
N LEU A 254 5.88 -8.41 8.92
CA LEU A 254 6.47 -9.71 9.20
C LEU A 254 7.15 -9.75 10.57
N LEU A 255 7.94 -8.74 10.90
CA LEU A 255 8.58 -8.62 12.23
C LEU A 255 7.53 -8.58 13.35
N LYS A 256 6.43 -7.83 13.15
CA LYS A 256 5.33 -7.77 14.14
C LYS A 256 4.61 -9.13 14.28
N GLN A 257 4.48 -9.89 13.23
CA GLN A 257 3.89 -11.24 13.31
C GLN A 257 4.83 -12.20 14.09
N LEU A 258 6.12 -12.15 13.81
CA LEU A 258 7.11 -12.96 14.55
C LEU A 258 7.06 -12.66 16.05
N THR A 259 7.03 -11.39 16.46
CA THR A 259 6.97 -11.02 17.89
C THR A 259 5.68 -11.46 18.58
N LYS A 260 4.56 -11.57 17.86
CA LYS A 260 3.31 -12.09 18.42
C LYS A 260 3.32 -13.60 18.66
N HIS A 261 4.13 -14.34 17.92
CA HIS A 261 4.28 -15.80 18.13
C HIS A 261 5.16 -16.16 19.32
N PHE A 262 5.95 -15.20 19.84
CA PHE A 262 6.81 -15.39 21.01
C PHE A 262 6.22 -14.84 22.32
N GLN A 263 5.01 -14.28 22.28
CA GLN A 263 4.20 -13.88 23.44
C GLN A 263 3.01 -14.83 23.65
#